data_821b7f1bbf03344f7da974dcff42f2c8
#
_entry.id   821b7f1bbf03344f7da974dcff42f2c8
#
_cell.length_a   1.000
_cell.length_b   1.000
_cell.length_c   1.000
_cell.angle_alpha   90.00
_cell.angle_beta   90.00
_cell.angle_gamma   90.00
#
_symmetry.space_group_name_H-M   'P 1'
#
loop_
_entity.id
_entity.type
_entity.pdbx_description
1 polymer ?
#
loop_
_entity_poly.entity_id
_entity_poly.type
_entity_poly.pdbx_seq_one_letter_code
_entity_poly.pdbx_strand_id
1 'polypeptide(L)'
;MYKRQLETLSIVAYEQPVTKLKVSEIRGVESESSLKTLESRGLIEKSGVLDVPGTPYQYSTTQLFLEKLDISSIDELPVLGDYFSNTNEEE
;
A
#
# COMPACT_ATOMS: atom_id res chain seq x y z
N MET A 1 4.35 -12.68 4.50
CA MET A 1 4.27 -11.22 4.69
C MET A 1 3.39 -10.94 5.91
N TYR A 2 3.81 -10.02 6.74
CA TYR A 2 3.05 -9.72 7.95
C TYR A 2 1.77 -8.98 7.60
N LYS A 3 0.77 -9.13 8.47
CA LYS A 3 -0.54 -8.52 8.24
C LYS A 3 -0.47 -7.01 8.04
N ARG A 4 0.32 -6.30 8.86
CA ARG A 4 0.39 -4.85 8.72
C ARG A 4 0.99 -4.45 7.37
N GLN A 5 1.88 -5.27 6.82
CA GLN A 5 2.43 -4.99 5.50
C GLN A 5 1.40 -5.26 4.41
N LEU A 6 0.60 -6.31 4.57
CA LEU A 6 -0.48 -6.57 3.63
C LEU A 6 -1.53 -5.46 3.65
N GLU A 7 -1.89 -4.98 4.84
CA GLU A 7 -2.82 -3.87 4.96
C GLU A 7 -2.29 -2.64 4.25
N THR A 8 -1.03 -2.31 4.50
CA THR A 8 -0.41 -1.15 3.90
C THR A 8 -0.35 -1.28 2.38
N LEU A 9 0.06 -2.45 1.90
CA LEU A 9 0.15 -2.71 0.46
C LEU A 9 -1.21 -2.58 -0.20
N SER A 10 -2.24 -3.11 0.42
CA SER A 10 -3.60 -3.04 -0.12
C SER A 10 -4.08 -1.59 -0.20
N ILE A 11 -3.79 -0.80 0.82
CA ILE A 11 -4.18 0.60 0.81
C ILE A 11 -3.47 1.34 -0.33
N VAL A 12 -2.17 1.10 -0.50
CA VAL A 12 -1.45 1.73 -1.61
C VAL A 12 -2.07 1.32 -2.94
N ALA A 13 -2.38 0.03 -3.08
CA ALA A 13 -2.93 -0.46 -4.35
C ALA A 13 -4.26 0.21 -4.71
N TYR A 14 -5.12 0.44 -3.72
CA TYR A 14 -6.44 1.00 -3.99
C TYR A 14 -6.47 2.53 -3.99
N GLU A 15 -5.55 3.16 -3.26
CA GLU A 15 -5.57 4.62 -3.12
C GLU A 15 -4.51 5.31 -3.97
N GLN A 16 -3.71 4.55 -4.69
CA GLN A 16 -2.58 5.12 -5.43
C GLN A 16 -3.01 6.17 -6.45
N PRO A 17 -2.21 7.21 -6.64
CA PRO A 17 -1.00 7.50 -5.87
C PRO A 17 -1.35 8.07 -4.50
N VAL A 18 -0.64 7.65 -3.46
CA VAL A 18 -1.03 7.95 -2.08
C VAL A 18 0.18 8.31 -1.25
N THR A 19 0.02 9.29 -0.34
CA THR A 19 1.11 9.71 0.54
C THR A 19 1.19 8.84 1.78
N LYS A 20 2.35 8.89 2.43
CA LYS A 20 2.55 8.19 3.69
C LYS A 20 1.52 8.61 4.75
N LEU A 21 1.27 9.90 4.85
CA LEU A 21 0.32 10.41 5.83
C LEU A 21 -1.07 9.84 5.59
N LYS A 22 -1.50 9.81 4.34
CA LYS A 22 -2.83 9.29 4.00
C LYS A 22 -2.94 7.82 4.33
N VAL A 23 -1.90 7.05 4.04
CA VAL A 23 -1.89 5.63 4.39
C VAL A 23 -2.03 5.45 5.91
N SER A 24 -1.28 6.24 6.68
CA SER A 24 -1.35 6.16 8.13
C SER A 24 -2.74 6.56 8.64
N GLU A 25 -3.36 7.57 8.02
CA GLU A 25 -4.71 7.98 8.40
C GLU A 25 -5.71 6.86 8.17
N ILE A 26 -5.61 6.19 7.03
CA ILE A 26 -6.55 5.11 6.71
C ILE A 26 -6.37 3.94 7.66
N ARG A 27 -5.12 3.57 7.97
CA ARG A 27 -4.87 2.47 8.89
C ARG A 27 -5.17 2.83 10.35
N GLY A 28 -5.09 4.12 10.69
CA GLY A 28 -5.21 4.56 12.06
C GLY A 28 -3.95 4.39 12.87
N VAL A 29 -2.83 4.01 12.25
CA VAL A 29 -1.54 3.87 12.91
C VAL A 29 -0.45 4.30 11.96
N GLU A 30 0.71 4.64 12.51
CA GLU A 30 1.87 5.03 11.72
C GLU A 30 2.31 3.90 10.82
N SER A 31 2.66 4.20 9.56
CA SER A 31 2.92 3.18 8.56
C SER A 31 4.28 3.29 7.89
N GLU A 32 5.18 4.10 8.41
CA GLU A 32 6.45 4.37 7.72
C GLU A 32 7.29 3.11 7.56
N SER A 33 7.40 2.28 8.59
CA SER A 33 8.25 1.10 8.48
C SER A 33 7.67 0.07 7.51
N SER A 34 6.34 -0.05 7.47
CA SER A 34 5.71 -0.95 6.51
C SER A 34 5.95 -0.47 5.08
N LEU A 35 5.84 0.84 4.84
CA LEU A 35 6.09 1.39 3.52
C LEU A 35 7.54 1.18 3.10
N LYS A 36 8.48 1.37 4.00
CA LYS A 36 9.89 1.13 3.70
C LYS A 36 10.15 -0.32 3.34
N THR A 37 9.56 -1.25 4.09
CA THR A 37 9.72 -2.67 3.79
C THR A 37 9.17 -3.02 2.42
N LEU A 38 7.97 -2.52 2.11
CA LEU A 38 7.35 -2.80 0.81
C LEU A 38 8.16 -2.18 -0.32
N GLU A 39 8.68 -0.99 -0.12
CA GLU A 39 9.50 -0.34 -1.12
C GLU A 39 10.79 -1.12 -1.35
N SER A 40 11.43 -1.58 -0.29
CA SER A 40 12.67 -2.33 -0.41
C SER A 40 12.46 -3.68 -1.10
N ARG A 41 11.25 -4.22 -1.03
CA ARG A 41 10.91 -5.46 -1.73
C ARG A 41 10.47 -5.21 -3.17
N GLY A 42 10.40 -3.95 -3.59
CA GLY A 42 10.01 -3.63 -4.95
C GLY A 42 8.52 -3.74 -5.23
N LEU A 43 7.69 -3.81 -4.19
CA LEU A 43 6.24 -3.93 -4.36
C LEU A 43 5.55 -2.58 -4.50
N ILE A 44 6.15 -1.52 -3.97
CA ILE A 44 5.69 -0.15 -4.17
C ILE A 44 6.87 0.73 -4.52
N GLU A 45 6.59 1.90 -5.07
CA GLU A 45 7.63 2.85 -5.45
C GLU A 45 7.11 4.26 -5.27
N LYS A 46 8.03 5.20 -5.13
CA LYS A 46 7.69 6.61 -5.12
C LYS A 46 7.39 7.04 -6.56
N SER A 47 6.14 7.35 -6.82
CA SER A 47 5.70 7.64 -8.19
C SER A 47 5.48 9.12 -8.46
N GLY A 48 5.54 9.97 -7.42
CA GLY A 48 5.35 11.39 -7.62
C GLY A 48 5.49 12.15 -6.32
N VAL A 49 5.21 13.43 -6.38
CA VAL A 49 5.30 14.34 -5.25
C VAL A 49 4.03 15.17 -5.22
N LEU A 50 3.41 15.27 -4.04
CA LEU A 50 2.23 16.11 -3.90
C LEU A 50 2.65 17.56 -3.73
N ASP A 51 2.00 18.45 -4.47
CA ASP A 51 2.37 19.87 -4.49
C ASP A 51 1.70 20.62 -3.33
N VAL A 52 2.15 20.35 -2.13
CA VAL A 52 1.69 21.00 -0.91
C VAL A 52 2.90 21.26 -0.03
N PRO A 53 2.78 22.06 1.02
CA PRO A 53 3.91 22.26 1.94
C PRO A 53 4.47 20.93 2.43
N GLY A 54 5.80 20.81 2.42
CA GLY A 54 6.47 19.58 2.79
C GLY A 54 6.73 18.66 1.62
N THR A 55 6.10 18.88 0.47
CA THR A 55 6.26 18.11 -0.77
C THR A 55 6.41 16.62 -0.50
N PRO A 56 5.39 15.97 0.09
CA PRO A 56 5.49 14.54 0.43
C PRO A 56 5.47 13.68 -0.83
N TYR A 57 6.18 12.56 -0.77
CA TYR A 57 6.15 11.59 -1.85
C TYR A 57 4.81 10.87 -1.91
N GLN A 58 4.41 10.51 -3.12
CA GLN A 58 3.26 9.64 -3.35
C GLN A 58 3.78 8.28 -3.79
N TYR A 59 3.10 7.24 -3.31
CA TYR A 59 3.49 5.85 -3.59
C TYR A 59 2.48 5.19 -4.50
N SER A 60 2.97 4.27 -5.32
CA SER A 60 2.12 3.44 -6.17
C SER A 60 2.69 2.03 -6.19
N THR A 61 1.86 1.05 -6.57
CA THR A 61 2.33 -0.32 -6.73
C THR A 61 3.15 -0.44 -8.01
N THR A 62 3.93 -1.52 -8.09
CA THR A 62 4.84 -1.75 -9.20
C THR A 62 4.36 -2.90 -10.06
N GLN A 63 5.00 -3.06 -11.22
CA GLN A 63 4.74 -4.22 -12.07
C GLN A 63 5.05 -5.52 -11.33
N LEU A 64 6.09 -5.53 -10.50
CA LEU A 64 6.43 -6.71 -9.72
C LEU A 64 5.28 -7.10 -8.79
N PHE A 65 4.58 -6.13 -8.21
CA PHE A 65 3.41 -6.41 -7.38
C PHE A 65 2.35 -7.18 -8.17
N LEU A 66 2.05 -6.73 -9.38
CA LEU A 66 1.06 -7.42 -10.21
C LEU A 66 1.52 -8.83 -10.56
N GLU A 67 2.80 -8.98 -10.88
CA GLU A 67 3.35 -10.29 -11.22
C GLU A 67 3.28 -11.26 -10.04
N LYS A 68 3.56 -10.77 -8.85
CA LYS A 68 3.51 -11.61 -7.65
C LYS A 68 2.10 -12.10 -7.35
N LEU A 69 1.09 -11.32 -7.70
CA LEU A 69 -0.30 -11.70 -7.51
C LEU A 69 -0.89 -12.43 -8.71
N ASP A 70 -0.11 -12.54 -9.79
CA ASP A 70 -0.56 -13.19 -11.01
C ASP A 70 -1.82 -12.52 -11.57
N ILE A 71 -1.81 -11.18 -11.55
CA ILE A 71 -2.90 -10.40 -12.12
C ILE A 71 -2.32 -9.40 -13.11
N SER A 72 -3.19 -8.88 -13.98
CA SER A 72 -2.77 -7.96 -15.03
C SER A 72 -3.01 -6.50 -14.67
N SER A 73 -3.93 -6.23 -13.75
CA SER A 73 -4.23 -4.87 -13.36
C SER A 73 -4.81 -4.85 -11.96
N ILE A 74 -4.83 -3.66 -11.37
CA ILE A 74 -5.36 -3.44 -10.03
C ILE A 74 -6.84 -3.81 -9.94
N ASP A 75 -7.56 -3.70 -11.04
CA ASP A 75 -8.99 -4.00 -11.06
C ASP A 75 -9.31 -5.44 -10.67
N GLU A 76 -8.33 -6.31 -10.75
CA GLU A 76 -8.54 -7.72 -10.41
C GLU A 76 -8.39 -8.02 -8.93
N LEU A 77 -8.02 -7.02 -8.12
CA LEU A 77 -7.87 -7.24 -6.69
C LEU A 77 -9.21 -7.43 -6.00
N PRO A 78 -9.25 -8.26 -4.96
CA PRO A 78 -10.48 -8.43 -4.20
C PRO A 78 -10.83 -7.16 -3.42
N VAL A 79 -12.06 -7.11 -2.94
CA VAL A 79 -12.51 -5.99 -2.13
C VAL A 79 -11.71 -5.92 -0.85
N LEU A 80 -11.19 -4.74 -0.55
CA LEU A 80 -10.27 -4.55 0.56
C LEU A 80 -10.89 -4.90 1.91
N GLY A 81 -12.13 -4.48 2.10
CA GLY A 81 -12.80 -4.73 3.38
C GLY A 81 -12.97 -6.20 3.67
N ASP A 82 -13.34 -6.98 2.66
CA ASP A 82 -13.48 -8.42 2.83
C ASP A 82 -12.17 -9.05 3.24
N TYR A 83 -11.10 -8.61 2.61
CA TYR A 83 -9.78 -9.13 2.91
C TYR A 83 -9.40 -8.90 4.37
N PHE A 84 -9.62 -7.69 4.86
CA PHE A 84 -9.25 -7.34 6.21
C PHE A 84 -10.12 -8.03 7.26
N SER A 85 -11.39 -8.22 6.96
CA SER A 85 -12.26 -8.86 7.91
C SER A 85 -11.90 -10.33 8.12
N ASN A 86 -11.19 -10.92 7.17
CA ASN A 86 -10.75 -12.30 7.28
C ASN A 86 -9.39 -12.46 7.94
N THR A 87 -8.72 -11.37 8.27
CA THR A 87 -7.35 -11.44 8.78
C THR A 87 -7.14 -10.62 10.04
N ASN A 88 -8.20 -10.11 10.64
CA ASN A 88 -8.05 -9.16 11.72
C ASN A 88 -7.48 -9.74 13.00
N GLU A 89 -7.43 -11.03 13.13
CA GLU A 89 -6.90 -11.69 14.33
C GLU A 89 -5.46 -12.12 14.15
N GLU A 90 -4.82 -11.80 13.07
CA GLU A 90 -3.53 -12.36 12.71
C GLU A 90 -2.34 -11.71 13.39
N GLU A 91 -2.52 -10.60 14.06
CA GLU A 91 -1.39 -9.94 14.70
C GLU A 91 -0.96 -10.65 15.98
#